data_ed74b91a01629106693e32343ca112ba
#
_entry.id   ed74b91a01629106693e32343ca112ba
#
_cell.length_a   1.000
_cell.length_b   1.000
_cell.length_c   1.000
_cell.angle_alpha   90.00
_cell.angle_beta   90.00
_cell.angle_gamma   90.00
#
_symmetry.space_group_name_H-M   'P 1'
#
loop_
_entity.id
_entity.type
_entity.pdbx_description
1 polymer ?
#
loop_
_entity_poly.entity_id
_entity_poly.type
_entity_poly.pdbx_seq_one_letter_code
_entity_poly.pdbx_strand_id
1 'polypeptide(L)'
;MTNKNHGIKIDVNHIDYNDHTDPDAVLIDYNDKKVLDYIGTGRTEGVFQLESAGMKNFMKELKPQSLEDIIAGIALYRPGPMDFIPKYLEGKNNRDSVTYDCPQLIPILEPTYGCIVYQEQVMQIVRDLAGYSLGRSDLLRRAMSKKKQAVMEKERQSFVYGNREEGVKGCIKNGISEEIANKIYDEMIDFAKYAFNKSHAAAYGVVAYQTAYLKYYYAAEFMAAMLTSVMDISTKVAEYVYSCRSMGIEILPPDINEGESGFSAKGNSIRYGLTAIKNVGKNIIDGIVEEREKHGKYTDLEDFITRTANLGVNKRAIENFIKAGAFDSLNATRKQMMMVYIQILDGVNKEN
;
A
#
# COMPACT_ATOMS: atom_id res chain seq x y z
N MET A 1 16.45 3.45 5.17
CA MET A 1 16.91 4.63 4.38
C MET A 1 16.61 5.97 5.06
N THR A 2 15.39 6.26 5.47
CA THR A 2 15.05 7.56 6.10
C THR A 2 15.90 7.89 7.34
N ASN A 3 16.15 6.93 8.22
CA ASN A 3 17.04 7.16 9.36
C ASN A 3 18.47 7.48 8.93
N LYS A 4 19.03 6.70 7.97
CA LYS A 4 20.40 6.90 7.45
C LYS A 4 20.55 8.27 6.76
N ASN A 5 19.54 8.69 5.97
CA ASN A 5 19.63 9.89 5.14
C ASN A 5 19.24 11.18 5.87
N HIS A 6 18.29 11.09 6.81
CA HIS A 6 17.68 12.26 7.45
C HIS A 6 17.82 12.27 8.97
N GLY A 7 18.34 11.20 9.59
CA GLY A 7 18.38 11.04 11.04
C GLY A 7 16.98 10.89 11.68
N ILE A 8 15.97 10.55 10.88
CA ILE A 8 14.58 10.50 11.31
C ILE A 8 14.14 9.04 11.45
N LYS A 9 13.61 8.71 12.63
CA LYS A 9 12.92 7.45 12.87
C LYS A 9 11.42 7.68 12.72
N ILE A 10 10.77 6.95 11.81
CA ILE A 10 9.33 7.03 11.60
C ILE A 10 8.68 5.83 12.30
N ASP A 11 7.74 6.09 13.20
CA ASP A 11 6.95 5.04 13.83
C ASP A 11 5.69 4.79 13.00
N VAL A 12 5.65 3.64 12.34
CA VAL A 12 4.51 3.18 11.54
C VAL A 12 3.52 2.33 12.34
N ASN A 13 3.84 1.99 13.59
CA ASN A 13 3.02 1.08 14.40
C ASN A 13 1.99 1.81 15.26
N HIS A 14 2.22 3.09 15.55
CA HIS A 14 1.31 3.88 16.36
C HIS A 14 0.35 4.70 15.49
N ILE A 15 -0.93 4.51 15.73
CA ILE A 15 -2.02 5.22 15.04
C ILE A 15 -2.55 6.34 15.94
N ASP A 16 -2.40 6.22 17.25
CA ASP A 16 -2.83 7.21 18.25
C ASP A 16 -1.63 8.02 18.75
N TYR A 17 -1.70 9.35 18.63
CA TYR A 17 -0.71 10.29 19.17
C TYR A 17 -0.52 10.19 20.69
N ASN A 18 -1.49 9.66 21.41
CA ASN A 18 -1.47 9.61 22.87
C ASN A 18 -0.75 8.38 23.45
N ASP A 19 -0.42 7.40 22.63
CA ASP A 19 0.18 6.12 23.06
C ASP A 19 1.53 5.83 22.41
N HIS A 20 2.30 6.87 22.04
CA HIS A 20 3.61 6.60 21.48
C HIS A 20 4.67 6.50 22.59
N THR A 21 5.50 5.48 22.49
CA THR A 21 6.51 5.15 23.50
C THR A 21 7.89 5.72 23.20
N ASP A 22 8.13 6.19 21.98
CA ASP A 22 9.40 6.76 21.55
C ASP A 22 9.25 8.26 21.25
N PRO A 23 9.70 9.16 22.16
CA PRO A 23 9.54 10.60 22.00
C PRO A 23 10.34 11.18 20.81
N ASP A 24 11.35 10.45 20.31
CA ASP A 24 12.19 10.88 19.20
C ASP A 24 11.67 10.39 17.85
N ALA A 25 10.62 9.55 17.82
CA ALA A 25 10.03 9.06 16.59
C ALA A 25 9.02 10.05 16.00
N VAL A 26 9.08 10.21 14.69
CA VAL A 26 8.05 10.95 13.93
C VAL A 26 6.82 10.06 13.74
N LEU A 27 5.68 10.51 14.23
CA LEU A 27 4.40 9.84 14.00
C LEU A 27 3.79 10.26 12.67
N ILE A 28 3.07 9.33 12.03
CA ILE A 28 2.32 9.62 10.82
C ILE A 28 1.01 10.32 11.20
N ASP A 29 0.79 11.54 10.70
CA ASP A 29 -0.49 12.22 10.79
C ASP A 29 -1.43 11.69 9.70
N TYR A 30 -2.45 10.92 10.10
CA TYR A 30 -3.45 10.36 9.18
C TYR A 30 -4.48 11.39 8.67
N ASN A 31 -4.40 12.63 9.13
CA ASN A 31 -5.22 13.75 8.67
C ASN A 31 -4.41 14.80 7.87
N ASP A 32 -3.17 14.48 7.50
CA ASP A 32 -2.36 15.40 6.71
C ASP A 32 -2.98 15.65 5.34
N LYS A 33 -3.48 16.87 5.18
CA LYS A 33 -4.16 17.31 3.95
C LYS A 33 -3.27 17.17 2.71
N LYS A 34 -1.96 17.39 2.83
CA LYS A 34 -1.03 17.31 1.70
C LYS A 34 -0.94 15.87 1.17
N VAL A 35 -0.93 14.89 2.08
CA VAL A 35 -0.91 13.46 1.71
C VAL A 35 -2.26 13.06 1.09
N LEU A 36 -3.37 13.50 1.67
CA LEU A 36 -4.70 13.24 1.13
C LEU A 36 -4.89 13.85 -0.27
N ASP A 37 -4.49 15.12 -0.45
CA ASP A 37 -4.51 15.79 -1.74
C ASP A 37 -3.60 15.07 -2.76
N TYR A 38 -2.43 14.60 -2.32
CA TYR A 38 -1.52 13.81 -3.17
C TYR A 38 -2.17 12.52 -3.66
N ILE A 39 -2.84 11.76 -2.78
CA ILE A 39 -3.61 10.58 -3.18
C ILE A 39 -4.68 10.94 -4.22
N GLY A 40 -5.37 12.06 -4.02
CA GLY A 40 -6.37 12.60 -4.95
C GLY A 40 -5.82 13.02 -6.32
N THR A 41 -4.50 13.12 -6.50
CA THR A 41 -3.91 13.32 -7.84
C THR A 41 -3.87 12.05 -8.68
N GLY A 42 -4.05 10.88 -8.07
CA GLY A 42 -3.90 9.57 -8.70
C GLY A 42 -2.45 9.18 -9.04
N ARG A 43 -1.43 9.92 -8.57
CA ARG A 43 0.00 9.59 -8.72
C ARG A 43 0.43 8.53 -7.69
N THR A 44 -0.29 7.44 -7.67
CA THR A 44 -0.23 6.42 -6.61
C THR A 44 0.52 5.15 -7.04
N GLU A 45 1.46 5.24 -7.99
CA GLU A 45 2.38 4.15 -8.32
C GLU A 45 3.15 3.72 -7.08
N GLY A 46 3.15 2.42 -6.79
CA GLY A 46 3.78 1.83 -5.62
C GLY A 46 3.03 2.06 -4.30
N VAL A 47 1.97 2.86 -4.28
CA VAL A 47 1.12 3.02 -3.08
C VAL A 47 0.22 1.80 -2.91
N PHE A 48 0.30 1.17 -1.74
CA PHE A 48 -0.44 -0.06 -1.45
C PHE A 48 -1.94 0.09 -1.75
N GLN A 49 -2.52 -0.87 -2.45
CA GLN A 49 -3.92 -0.94 -2.88
C GLN A 49 -4.39 0.17 -3.86
N LEU A 50 -3.60 1.21 -4.12
CA LEU A 50 -4.02 2.37 -4.93
C LEU A 50 -3.30 2.46 -6.27
N GLU A 51 -2.51 1.45 -6.64
CA GLU A 51 -1.61 1.48 -7.80
C GLU A 51 -2.28 1.18 -9.14
N SER A 52 -3.38 0.40 -9.16
CA SER A 52 -4.02 0.02 -10.43
C SER A 52 -4.60 1.21 -11.17
N ALA A 53 -4.64 1.14 -12.51
CA ALA A 53 -5.16 2.23 -13.34
C ALA A 53 -6.58 2.67 -12.94
N GLY A 54 -7.45 1.70 -12.63
CA GLY A 54 -8.80 2.00 -12.17
C GLY A 54 -8.84 2.69 -10.81
N MET A 55 -8.03 2.23 -9.84
CA MET A 55 -7.92 2.88 -8.53
C MET A 55 -7.34 4.29 -8.62
N LYS A 56 -6.35 4.52 -9.48
CA LYS A 56 -5.81 5.86 -9.75
C LYS A 56 -6.90 6.82 -10.24
N ASN A 57 -7.72 6.38 -11.18
CA ASN A 57 -8.83 7.18 -11.69
C ASN A 57 -9.89 7.41 -10.62
N PHE A 58 -10.23 6.36 -9.86
CA PHE A 58 -11.18 6.50 -8.76
C PHE A 58 -10.68 7.47 -7.67
N MET A 59 -9.40 7.43 -7.29
CA MET A 59 -8.85 8.40 -6.33
C MET A 59 -8.93 9.86 -6.82
N LYS A 60 -8.79 10.10 -8.13
CA LYS A 60 -8.98 11.44 -8.74
C LYS A 60 -10.43 11.94 -8.61
N GLU A 61 -11.40 11.03 -8.72
CA GLU A 61 -12.81 11.35 -8.56
C GLU A 61 -13.19 11.49 -7.07
N LEU A 62 -12.69 10.59 -6.23
CA LEU A 62 -12.95 10.55 -4.80
C LEU A 62 -12.40 11.78 -4.07
N LYS A 63 -11.20 12.24 -4.44
CA LYS A 63 -10.51 13.35 -3.77
C LYS A 63 -10.58 13.20 -2.26
N PRO A 64 -9.93 12.19 -1.67
CA PRO A 64 -10.09 11.85 -0.27
C PRO A 64 -9.76 13.04 0.63
N GLN A 65 -10.57 13.26 1.64
CA GLN A 65 -10.41 14.34 2.63
C GLN A 65 -10.12 13.79 4.04
N SER A 66 -10.16 12.47 4.17
CA SER A 66 -9.90 11.74 5.42
C SER A 66 -9.43 10.32 5.14
N LEU A 67 -8.87 9.67 6.15
CA LEU A 67 -8.57 8.23 6.10
C LEU A 67 -9.84 7.40 5.86
N GLU A 68 -11.00 7.82 6.41
CA GLU A 68 -12.28 7.13 6.21
C GLU A 68 -12.69 7.09 4.72
N ASP A 69 -12.42 8.15 3.95
CA ASP A 69 -12.68 8.16 2.51
C ASP A 69 -11.82 7.10 1.77
N ILE A 70 -10.57 6.92 2.18
CA ILE A 70 -9.69 5.90 1.62
C ILE A 70 -10.19 4.51 1.96
N ILE A 71 -10.59 4.29 3.22
CA ILE A 71 -11.15 3.03 3.71
C ILE A 71 -12.42 2.67 2.91
N ALA A 72 -13.33 3.63 2.75
CA ALA A 72 -14.54 3.44 1.95
C ALA A 72 -14.21 3.19 0.47
N GLY A 73 -13.25 3.89 -0.09
CA GLY A 73 -12.78 3.70 -1.46
C GLY A 73 -12.26 2.28 -1.70
N ILE A 74 -11.46 1.75 -0.80
CA ILE A 74 -10.97 0.36 -0.85
C ILE A 74 -12.13 -0.64 -0.77
N ALA A 75 -13.12 -0.37 0.07
CA ALA A 75 -14.29 -1.23 0.22
C ALA A 75 -15.21 -1.21 -1.02
N LEU A 76 -15.35 -0.06 -1.69
CA LEU A 76 -16.23 0.14 -2.83
C LEU A 76 -15.62 -0.32 -4.17
N TYR A 77 -14.31 -0.16 -4.36
CA TYR A 77 -13.67 -0.46 -5.64
C TYR A 77 -13.47 -1.97 -5.86
N ARG A 78 -14.57 -2.67 -6.14
CA ARG A 78 -14.62 -4.11 -6.42
C ARG A 78 -15.82 -4.42 -7.33
N PRO A 79 -15.80 -5.50 -8.13
CA PRO A 79 -16.97 -5.93 -8.89
C PRO A 79 -18.21 -6.09 -7.99
N GLY A 80 -19.28 -5.43 -8.34
CA GLY A 80 -20.52 -5.34 -7.56
C GLY A 80 -20.65 -4.01 -6.83
N PRO A 81 -19.88 -3.73 -5.76
CA PRO A 81 -20.00 -2.46 -5.04
C PRO A 81 -19.62 -1.22 -5.87
N MET A 82 -18.86 -1.37 -6.94
CA MET A 82 -18.51 -0.26 -7.84
C MET A 82 -19.74 0.47 -8.40
N ASP A 83 -20.86 -0.21 -8.55
CA ASP A 83 -22.11 0.39 -9.04
C ASP A 83 -22.67 1.45 -8.08
N PHE A 84 -22.24 1.45 -6.82
CA PHE A 84 -22.65 2.42 -5.79
C PHE A 84 -21.68 3.59 -5.65
N ILE A 85 -20.54 3.58 -6.32
CA ILE A 85 -19.57 4.69 -6.30
C ILE A 85 -20.22 6.02 -6.71
N PRO A 86 -21.04 6.12 -7.76
CA PRO A 86 -21.70 7.38 -8.12
C PRO A 86 -22.53 7.95 -6.99
N LYS A 87 -23.35 7.14 -6.30
CA LYS A 87 -24.17 7.58 -5.15
C LYS A 87 -23.30 8.05 -3.99
N TYR A 88 -22.22 7.32 -3.70
CA TYR A 88 -21.26 7.71 -2.66
C TYR A 88 -20.59 9.05 -2.97
N LEU A 89 -20.12 9.25 -4.19
CA LEU A 89 -19.48 10.49 -4.63
C LEU A 89 -20.45 11.67 -4.64
N GLU A 90 -21.69 11.46 -5.07
CA GLU A 90 -22.73 12.48 -5.02
C GLU A 90 -22.99 12.95 -3.59
N GLY A 91 -23.23 12.01 -2.67
CA GLY A 91 -23.45 12.34 -1.26
C GLY A 91 -22.22 12.99 -0.60
N LYS A 92 -21.02 12.58 -0.96
CA LYS A 92 -19.77 13.19 -0.50
C LYS A 92 -19.62 14.64 -0.96
N ASN A 93 -19.90 14.91 -2.22
CA ASN A 93 -19.71 16.22 -2.83
C ASN A 93 -20.88 17.18 -2.56
N ASN A 94 -22.08 16.66 -2.33
CA ASN A 94 -23.29 17.42 -2.05
C ASN A 94 -24.04 16.78 -0.87
N ARG A 95 -23.70 17.16 0.35
CA ARG A 95 -24.31 16.61 1.57
C ARG A 95 -25.82 16.85 1.66
N ASP A 96 -26.32 17.91 1.06
CA ASP A 96 -27.75 18.23 1.03
C ASP A 96 -28.55 17.26 0.16
N SER A 97 -27.91 16.53 -0.74
CA SER A 97 -28.55 15.48 -1.54
C SER A 97 -28.76 14.16 -0.77
N VAL A 98 -28.12 14.00 0.39
CA VAL A 98 -28.22 12.76 1.17
C VAL A 98 -29.54 12.73 1.93
N THR A 99 -30.32 11.71 1.66
CA THR A 99 -31.59 11.46 2.35
C THR A 99 -31.52 10.18 3.16
N TYR A 100 -32.23 10.16 4.29
CA TYR A 100 -32.33 8.99 5.15
C TYR A 100 -33.80 8.61 5.30
N ASP A 101 -34.11 7.33 5.14
CA ASP A 101 -35.50 6.84 5.23
C ASP A 101 -36.10 6.96 6.63
N CYS A 102 -35.24 6.98 7.65
CA CYS A 102 -35.66 7.30 9.01
C CYS A 102 -34.49 7.94 9.80
N PRO A 103 -34.77 8.73 10.85
CA PRO A 103 -33.74 9.38 11.65
C PRO A 103 -32.73 8.42 12.30
N GLN A 104 -33.15 7.21 12.61
CA GLN A 104 -32.29 6.19 13.24
C GLN A 104 -31.14 5.73 12.33
N LEU A 105 -31.26 5.91 11.01
CA LEU A 105 -30.19 5.61 10.05
C LEU A 105 -29.08 6.65 10.02
N ILE A 106 -29.34 7.89 10.44
CA ILE A 106 -28.39 9.00 10.35
C ILE A 106 -27.04 8.63 11.01
N PRO A 107 -26.99 8.24 12.30
CA PRO A 107 -25.71 7.96 12.96
C PRO A 107 -24.96 6.76 12.37
N ILE A 108 -25.67 5.89 11.65
CA ILE A 108 -25.09 4.68 11.04
C ILE A 108 -24.50 4.98 9.66
N LEU A 109 -25.20 5.77 8.84
CA LEU A 109 -24.89 5.96 7.43
C LEU A 109 -24.28 7.34 7.12
N GLU A 110 -24.33 8.30 8.04
CA GLU A 110 -23.71 9.63 7.85
C GLU A 110 -22.20 9.52 7.49
N PRO A 111 -21.39 8.66 8.14
CA PRO A 111 -19.98 8.51 7.80
C PRO A 111 -19.72 8.01 6.36
N THR A 112 -20.72 7.43 5.72
CA THR A 112 -20.66 6.89 4.35
C THR A 112 -21.68 7.55 3.42
N TYR A 113 -22.08 8.79 3.75
CA TYR A 113 -22.95 9.63 2.92
C TYR A 113 -24.26 8.95 2.50
N GLY A 114 -24.89 8.26 3.45
CA GLY A 114 -26.16 7.56 3.24
C GLY A 114 -26.05 6.22 2.52
N CYS A 115 -24.86 5.74 2.24
CA CYS A 115 -24.64 4.44 1.60
C CYS A 115 -24.32 3.36 2.64
N ILE A 116 -24.85 2.16 2.43
CA ILE A 116 -24.37 0.96 3.14
C ILE A 116 -23.10 0.51 2.42
N VAL A 117 -21.96 0.48 3.12
CA VAL A 117 -20.66 0.04 2.58
C VAL A 117 -20.12 -1.15 3.34
N TYR A 118 -20.36 -1.20 4.65
CA TYR A 118 -19.74 -2.16 5.56
C TYR A 118 -20.74 -3.17 6.13
N GLN A 119 -20.27 -4.39 6.35
CA GLN A 119 -21.03 -5.43 7.03
C GLN A 119 -21.48 -5.00 8.42
N GLU A 120 -20.64 -4.26 9.12
CA GLU A 120 -20.90 -3.69 10.45
C GLU A 120 -22.10 -2.74 10.44
N GLN A 121 -22.31 -1.98 9.35
CA GLN A 121 -23.48 -1.12 9.21
C GLN A 121 -24.78 -1.94 9.09
N VAL A 122 -24.78 -3.04 8.35
CA VAL A 122 -25.94 -3.95 8.28
C VAL A 122 -26.27 -4.49 9.68
N MET A 123 -25.25 -4.92 10.43
CA MET A 123 -25.45 -5.40 11.79
C MET A 123 -25.98 -4.30 12.73
N GLN A 124 -25.49 -3.07 12.59
CA GLN A 124 -25.96 -1.95 13.40
C GLN A 124 -27.39 -1.54 13.06
N ILE A 125 -27.75 -1.53 11.78
CA ILE A 125 -29.14 -1.23 11.35
C ILE A 125 -30.13 -2.19 12.02
N VAL A 126 -29.91 -3.49 11.99
CA VAL A 126 -30.88 -4.43 12.60
C VAL A 126 -30.91 -4.34 14.12
N ARG A 127 -29.79 -3.98 14.75
CA ARG A 127 -29.74 -3.77 16.19
C ARG A 127 -30.49 -2.50 16.60
N ASP A 128 -30.21 -1.40 15.96
CA ASP A 128 -30.69 -0.09 16.39
C ASP A 128 -32.14 0.15 15.94
N LEU A 129 -32.55 -0.39 14.77
CA LEU A 129 -33.90 -0.22 14.25
C LEU A 129 -34.89 -1.26 14.77
N ALA A 130 -34.45 -2.52 14.94
CA ALA A 130 -35.33 -3.61 15.29
C ALA A 130 -35.03 -4.30 16.64
N GLY A 131 -33.95 -3.90 17.33
CA GLY A 131 -33.61 -4.44 18.64
C GLY A 131 -32.97 -5.83 18.63
N TYR A 132 -32.22 -6.15 17.57
CA TYR A 132 -31.48 -7.41 17.50
C TYR A 132 -30.32 -7.44 18.50
N SER A 133 -30.02 -8.61 19.04
CA SER A 133 -28.77 -8.84 19.75
C SER A 133 -27.58 -8.85 18.78
N LEU A 134 -26.36 -8.66 19.32
CA LEU A 134 -25.15 -8.73 18.49
C LEU A 134 -24.98 -10.08 17.79
N GLY A 135 -25.19 -11.18 18.49
CA GLY A 135 -25.09 -12.52 17.94
C GLY A 135 -26.10 -12.78 16.83
N ARG A 136 -27.38 -12.34 17.01
CA ARG A 136 -28.40 -12.47 16.00
C ARG A 136 -28.12 -11.61 14.76
N SER A 137 -27.63 -10.40 14.95
CA SER A 137 -27.25 -9.52 13.83
C SER A 137 -26.14 -10.14 12.97
N ASP A 138 -25.16 -10.83 13.56
CA ASP A 138 -24.14 -11.56 12.82
C ASP A 138 -24.71 -12.77 12.06
N LEU A 139 -25.64 -13.51 12.67
CA LEU A 139 -26.32 -14.61 11.98
C LEU A 139 -27.09 -14.14 10.76
N LEU A 140 -27.83 -13.01 10.88
CA LEU A 140 -28.55 -12.42 9.73
C LEU A 140 -27.58 -11.97 8.64
N ARG A 141 -26.51 -11.26 9.00
CA ARG A 141 -25.48 -10.85 8.06
C ARG A 141 -24.90 -12.04 7.27
N ARG A 142 -24.60 -13.14 7.97
CA ARG A 142 -24.10 -14.38 7.33
C ARG A 142 -25.14 -15.03 6.41
N ALA A 143 -26.43 -15.00 6.81
CA ALA A 143 -27.52 -15.55 6.00
C ALA A 143 -27.70 -14.75 4.70
N MET A 144 -27.65 -13.42 4.79
CA MET A 144 -27.70 -12.50 3.64
C MET A 144 -26.53 -12.74 2.69
N SER A 145 -25.30 -12.80 3.20
CA SER A 145 -24.09 -13.07 2.40
C SER A 145 -24.14 -14.42 1.68
N LYS A 146 -24.75 -15.44 2.30
CA LYS A 146 -24.91 -16.79 1.74
C LYS A 146 -26.20 -16.96 0.90
N LYS A 147 -26.98 -15.89 0.73
CA LYS A 147 -28.26 -15.89 -0.03
C LYS A 147 -29.26 -16.96 0.42
N LYS A 148 -29.37 -17.19 1.73
CA LYS A 148 -30.30 -18.16 2.30
C LYS A 148 -31.71 -17.58 2.33
N GLN A 149 -32.43 -17.70 1.23
CA GLN A 149 -33.76 -17.07 0.98
C GLN A 149 -34.75 -17.28 2.11
N ALA A 150 -34.96 -18.53 2.54
CA ALA A 150 -35.91 -18.84 3.61
C ALA A 150 -35.58 -18.19 4.96
N VAL A 151 -34.28 -18.09 5.27
CA VAL A 151 -33.80 -17.40 6.50
C VAL A 151 -34.04 -15.90 6.37
N MET A 152 -33.70 -15.32 5.21
CA MET A 152 -33.88 -13.89 4.97
C MET A 152 -35.34 -13.46 5.06
N GLU A 153 -36.27 -14.28 4.53
CA GLU A 153 -37.70 -13.96 4.61
C GLU A 153 -38.23 -14.08 6.04
N LYS A 154 -37.86 -15.12 6.77
CA LYS A 154 -38.17 -15.24 8.21
C LYS A 154 -37.62 -14.03 9.02
N GLU A 155 -36.42 -13.63 8.73
CA GLU A 155 -35.80 -12.48 9.41
C GLU A 155 -36.44 -11.15 9.00
N ARG A 156 -36.96 -10.99 7.78
CA ARG A 156 -37.77 -9.83 7.37
C ARG A 156 -38.95 -9.63 8.31
N GLN A 157 -39.70 -10.70 8.58
CA GLN A 157 -40.83 -10.66 9.50
C GLN A 157 -40.40 -10.21 10.90
N SER A 158 -39.33 -10.77 11.40
CA SER A 158 -38.76 -10.39 12.70
C SER A 158 -38.27 -8.93 12.72
N PHE A 159 -37.62 -8.49 11.65
CA PHE A 159 -37.14 -7.11 11.53
C PHE A 159 -38.27 -6.09 11.50
N VAL A 160 -39.30 -6.34 10.72
CA VAL A 160 -40.42 -5.41 10.56
C VAL A 160 -41.35 -5.46 11.78
N TYR A 161 -41.88 -6.64 12.14
CA TYR A 161 -42.94 -6.81 13.13
C TYR A 161 -42.49 -7.23 14.53
N GLY A 162 -41.24 -7.68 14.62
CA GLY A 162 -40.67 -8.23 15.87
C GLY A 162 -40.88 -9.74 16.03
N ASN A 163 -40.18 -10.29 17.01
CA ASN A 163 -40.30 -11.67 17.43
C ASN A 163 -40.12 -11.74 18.95
N ARG A 164 -41.22 -11.97 19.67
CA ARG A 164 -41.23 -12.02 21.14
C ARG A 164 -40.42 -13.17 21.71
N GLU A 165 -40.48 -14.34 21.07
CA GLU A 165 -39.75 -15.54 21.52
C GLU A 165 -38.25 -15.35 21.48
N GLU A 166 -37.78 -14.59 20.49
CA GLU A 166 -36.36 -14.32 20.27
C GLU A 166 -35.92 -12.93 20.76
N GLY A 167 -36.80 -12.20 21.45
CA GLY A 167 -36.49 -10.91 22.07
C GLY A 167 -36.31 -9.74 21.10
N VAL A 168 -36.80 -9.84 19.87
CA VAL A 168 -36.72 -8.81 18.85
C VAL A 168 -37.93 -7.89 18.90
N LYS A 169 -37.71 -6.58 19.08
CA LYS A 169 -38.80 -5.61 19.13
C LYS A 169 -39.50 -5.40 17.79
N GLY A 170 -38.71 -5.31 16.72
CA GLY A 170 -39.17 -4.95 15.38
C GLY A 170 -39.24 -3.45 15.16
N CYS A 171 -39.12 -3.03 13.90
CA CYS A 171 -39.08 -1.63 13.49
C CYS A 171 -40.37 -0.88 13.83
N ILE A 172 -41.54 -1.49 13.64
CA ILE A 172 -42.84 -0.84 13.90
C ILE A 172 -42.96 -0.39 15.36
N LYS A 173 -42.51 -1.22 16.30
CA LYS A 173 -42.52 -0.86 17.74
C LYS A 173 -41.51 0.24 18.08
N ASN A 174 -40.51 0.46 17.23
CA ASN A 174 -39.55 1.55 17.36
C ASN A 174 -39.96 2.81 16.57
N GLY A 175 -41.21 2.88 16.09
CA GLY A 175 -41.78 4.06 15.43
C GLY A 175 -41.44 4.19 13.94
N ILE A 176 -40.98 3.11 13.30
CA ILE A 176 -40.68 3.08 11.86
C ILE A 176 -41.87 2.41 11.16
N SER A 177 -42.38 3.04 10.09
CA SER A 177 -43.51 2.48 9.34
C SER A 177 -43.15 1.15 8.66
N GLU A 178 -44.16 0.31 8.42
CA GLU A 178 -43.97 -0.97 7.71
C GLU A 178 -43.35 -0.79 6.35
N GLU A 179 -43.78 0.24 5.59
CA GLU A 179 -43.26 0.57 4.28
C GLU A 179 -41.76 0.90 4.33
N ILE A 180 -41.37 1.79 5.23
CA ILE A 180 -39.99 2.20 5.42
C ILE A 180 -39.14 1.01 5.90
N ALA A 181 -39.62 0.21 6.84
CA ALA A 181 -38.91 -0.95 7.35
C ALA A 181 -38.63 -1.99 6.25
N ASN A 182 -39.62 -2.27 5.40
CA ASN A 182 -39.46 -3.18 4.25
C ASN A 182 -38.46 -2.61 3.23
N LYS A 183 -38.53 -1.31 2.92
CA LYS A 183 -37.58 -0.66 2.01
C LYS A 183 -36.14 -0.78 2.53
N ILE A 184 -35.91 -0.48 3.79
CA ILE A 184 -34.58 -0.60 4.43
C ILE A 184 -34.10 -2.06 4.36
N TYR A 185 -34.99 -3.01 4.60
CA TYR A 185 -34.64 -4.43 4.53
C TYR A 185 -34.23 -4.88 3.12
N ASP A 186 -34.93 -4.41 2.09
CA ASP A 186 -34.57 -4.67 0.70
C ASP A 186 -33.20 -4.08 0.35
N GLU A 187 -32.93 -2.84 0.75
CA GLU A 187 -31.62 -2.22 0.58
C GLU A 187 -30.51 -3.02 1.27
N MET A 188 -30.74 -3.50 2.50
CA MET A 188 -29.79 -4.35 3.21
C MET A 188 -29.53 -5.67 2.48
N ILE A 189 -30.53 -6.32 1.91
CA ILE A 189 -30.38 -7.56 1.15
C ILE A 189 -29.51 -7.33 -0.08
N ASP A 190 -29.73 -6.25 -0.81
CA ASP A 190 -28.96 -5.94 -2.01
C ASP A 190 -27.50 -5.64 -1.68
N PHE A 191 -27.25 -4.92 -0.61
CA PHE A 191 -25.91 -4.59 -0.15
C PHE A 191 -25.20 -5.74 0.56
N ALA A 192 -25.90 -6.58 1.31
CA ALA A 192 -25.27 -7.65 2.07
C ALA A 192 -24.52 -8.68 1.20
N LYS A 193 -24.86 -8.73 -0.09
CA LYS A 193 -24.12 -9.53 -1.09
C LYS A 193 -22.72 -9.00 -1.33
N TYR A 194 -22.50 -7.70 -1.09
CA TYR A 194 -21.30 -6.95 -1.47
C TYR A 194 -20.64 -6.19 -0.30
N ALA A 195 -21.32 -6.09 0.85
CA ALA A 195 -20.82 -5.38 2.02
C ALA A 195 -19.47 -5.92 2.47
N PHE A 196 -18.54 -4.99 2.74
CA PHE A 196 -17.17 -5.32 3.09
C PHE A 196 -16.95 -5.30 4.60
N ASN A 197 -16.04 -6.11 5.10
CA ASN A 197 -15.63 -6.03 6.50
C ASN A 197 -14.85 -4.74 6.72
N LYS A 198 -15.35 -3.85 7.59
CA LYS A 198 -14.73 -2.54 7.85
C LYS A 198 -13.33 -2.67 8.45
N SER A 199 -13.13 -3.63 9.36
CA SER A 199 -11.83 -3.82 10.00
C SER A 199 -10.74 -4.19 8.98
N HIS A 200 -11.07 -5.04 8.01
CA HIS A 200 -10.16 -5.36 6.92
C HIS A 200 -9.86 -4.14 6.04
N ALA A 201 -10.90 -3.41 5.62
CA ALA A 201 -10.73 -2.19 4.82
C ALA A 201 -9.91 -1.13 5.58
N ALA A 202 -10.12 -0.98 6.88
CA ALA A 202 -9.37 -0.05 7.73
C ALA A 202 -7.89 -0.42 7.81
N ALA A 203 -7.56 -1.70 8.04
CA ALA A 203 -6.17 -2.16 8.06
C ALA A 203 -5.47 -1.87 6.73
N TYR A 204 -6.11 -2.13 5.62
CA TYR A 204 -5.59 -1.83 4.27
C TYR A 204 -5.50 -0.33 4.01
N GLY A 205 -6.48 0.46 4.47
CA GLY A 205 -6.48 1.92 4.36
C GLY A 205 -5.33 2.56 5.12
N VAL A 206 -5.02 2.07 6.32
CA VAL A 206 -3.87 2.51 7.12
C VAL A 206 -2.57 2.25 6.36
N VAL A 207 -2.33 1.04 5.85
CA VAL A 207 -1.12 0.72 5.08
C VAL A 207 -1.05 1.54 3.78
N ALA A 208 -2.17 1.72 3.09
CA ALA A 208 -2.24 2.56 1.90
C ALA A 208 -1.81 4.01 2.21
N TYR A 209 -2.34 4.57 3.29
CA TYR A 209 -1.98 5.92 3.73
C TYR A 209 -0.50 6.02 4.13
N GLN A 210 0.02 5.06 4.91
CA GLN A 210 1.43 5.02 5.31
C GLN A 210 2.36 5.01 4.10
N THR A 211 2.05 4.19 3.09
CA THR A 211 2.86 4.14 1.86
C THR A 211 2.76 5.43 1.05
N ALA A 212 1.59 6.07 1.01
CA ALA A 212 1.42 7.38 0.38
C ALA A 212 2.17 8.48 1.13
N TYR A 213 2.14 8.48 2.46
CA TYR A 213 2.90 9.41 3.31
C TYR A 213 4.39 9.30 3.06
N LEU A 214 4.93 8.08 3.06
CA LEU A 214 6.35 7.84 2.78
C LEU A 214 6.72 8.29 1.37
N LYS A 215 5.88 7.99 0.38
CA LYS A 215 6.10 8.43 -1.00
C LYS A 215 6.04 9.95 -1.15
N TYR A 216 5.17 10.63 -0.41
CA TYR A 216 5.04 12.08 -0.48
C TYR A 216 6.25 12.80 0.15
N TYR A 217 6.64 12.40 1.35
CA TYR A 217 7.69 13.08 2.12
C TYR A 217 9.11 12.57 1.87
N TYR A 218 9.25 11.30 1.46
CA TYR A 218 10.53 10.60 1.29
C TYR A 218 10.53 9.83 -0.04
N ALA A 219 10.24 10.56 -1.12
CA ALA A 219 9.99 9.97 -2.44
C ALA A 219 11.17 9.12 -2.96
N ALA A 220 12.39 9.59 -2.83
CA ALA A 220 13.58 8.87 -3.29
C ALA A 220 13.81 7.59 -2.49
N GLU A 221 13.70 7.65 -1.16
CA GLU A 221 13.86 6.50 -0.27
C GLU A 221 12.73 5.47 -0.49
N PHE A 222 11.49 5.94 -0.65
CA PHE A 222 10.35 5.08 -0.93
C PHE A 222 10.52 4.35 -2.26
N MET A 223 10.85 5.08 -3.33
CA MET A 223 11.03 4.49 -4.65
C MET A 223 12.26 3.57 -4.73
N ALA A 224 13.34 3.87 -4.00
CA ALA A 224 14.49 2.98 -3.88
C ALA A 224 14.12 1.65 -3.19
N ALA A 225 13.28 1.70 -2.16
CA ALA A 225 12.77 0.50 -1.50
C ALA A 225 11.85 -0.31 -2.43
N MET A 226 10.97 0.37 -3.19
CA MET A 226 10.11 -0.26 -4.18
C MET A 226 10.92 -0.96 -5.29
N LEU A 227 11.90 -0.26 -5.87
CA LEU A 227 12.82 -0.83 -6.87
C LEU A 227 13.58 -2.04 -6.32
N THR A 228 14.03 -1.97 -5.07
CA THR A 228 14.71 -3.08 -4.39
C THR A 228 13.79 -4.30 -4.24
N SER A 229 12.51 -4.09 -3.91
CA SER A 229 11.55 -5.19 -3.73
C SER A 229 11.20 -5.94 -5.01
N VAL A 230 11.45 -5.34 -6.17
CA VAL A 230 11.11 -5.89 -7.49
C VAL A 230 12.34 -6.11 -8.39
N MET A 231 13.56 -6.10 -7.83
CA MET A 231 14.81 -6.19 -8.60
C MET A 231 14.86 -7.35 -9.60
N ASP A 232 14.23 -8.47 -9.27
CA ASP A 232 14.22 -9.67 -10.10
C ASP A 232 13.19 -9.59 -11.26
N ILE A 233 12.33 -8.58 -11.27
CA ILE A 233 11.24 -8.39 -12.25
C ILE A 233 11.56 -7.17 -13.13
N SER A 234 12.29 -7.39 -14.23
CA SER A 234 12.80 -6.33 -15.09
C SER A 234 11.71 -5.36 -15.62
N THR A 235 10.51 -5.86 -15.90
CA THR A 235 9.36 -5.04 -16.35
C THR A 235 8.90 -4.08 -15.25
N LYS A 236 8.84 -4.53 -14.00
CA LYS A 236 8.50 -3.70 -12.85
C LYS A 236 9.59 -2.68 -12.52
N VAL A 237 10.85 -3.09 -12.62
CA VAL A 237 11.98 -2.16 -12.48
C VAL A 237 11.87 -1.03 -13.50
N ALA A 238 11.61 -1.36 -14.78
CA ALA A 238 11.44 -0.35 -15.84
C ALA A 238 10.26 0.59 -15.57
N GLU A 239 9.13 0.07 -15.10
CA GLU A 239 7.93 0.84 -14.73
C GLU A 239 8.25 1.84 -13.60
N TYR A 240 8.90 1.39 -12.52
CA TYR A 240 9.25 2.26 -11.40
C TYR A 240 10.39 3.24 -11.73
N VAL A 241 11.34 2.88 -12.58
CA VAL A 241 12.35 3.81 -13.11
C VAL A 241 11.68 4.93 -13.89
N TYR A 242 10.70 4.61 -14.74
CA TYR A 242 9.91 5.62 -15.46
C TYR A 242 9.15 6.53 -14.49
N SER A 243 8.51 5.94 -13.47
CA SER A 243 7.82 6.70 -12.42
C SER A 243 8.77 7.66 -11.68
N CYS A 244 9.96 7.18 -11.29
CA CYS A 244 10.99 8.02 -10.65
C CYS A 244 11.34 9.23 -11.52
N ARG A 245 11.59 9.01 -12.80
CA ARG A 245 11.92 10.10 -13.74
C ARG A 245 10.79 11.12 -13.88
N SER A 246 9.54 10.65 -13.92
CA SER A 246 8.37 11.55 -13.96
C SER A 246 8.19 12.37 -12.67
N MET A 247 8.75 11.91 -11.57
CA MET A 247 8.80 12.62 -10.29
C MET A 247 10.02 13.52 -10.16
N GLY A 248 10.89 13.59 -11.16
CA GLY A 248 12.14 14.36 -11.12
C GLY A 248 13.25 13.69 -10.30
N ILE A 249 13.12 12.40 -9.98
CA ILE A 249 14.15 11.62 -9.26
C ILE A 249 15.14 11.09 -10.30
N GLU A 250 16.42 11.40 -10.12
CA GLU A 250 17.48 10.92 -10.99
C GLU A 250 17.83 9.46 -10.67
N ILE A 251 17.94 8.62 -11.71
CA ILE A 251 18.40 7.25 -11.57
C ILE A 251 19.86 7.17 -12.04
N LEU A 252 20.75 6.92 -11.09
CA LEU A 252 22.18 6.79 -11.32
C LEU A 252 22.53 5.33 -11.68
N PRO A 253 23.51 5.10 -12.60
CA PRO A 253 23.96 3.77 -12.97
C PRO A 253 24.54 3.02 -11.75
N PRO A 254 24.71 1.69 -11.80
CA PRO A 254 25.40 0.95 -10.77
C PRO A 254 26.85 1.45 -10.66
N ASP A 255 27.39 1.45 -9.44
CA ASP A 255 28.77 1.87 -9.17
C ASP A 255 29.36 1.06 -8.01
N ILE A 256 30.53 0.47 -8.21
CA ILE A 256 31.14 -0.43 -7.24
C ILE A 256 31.56 0.29 -5.95
N ASN A 257 31.83 1.58 -6.05
CA ASN A 257 32.29 2.42 -4.94
C ASN A 257 31.17 3.20 -4.23
N GLU A 258 30.01 3.36 -4.87
CA GLU A 258 28.89 4.12 -4.32
C GLU A 258 27.62 3.26 -4.16
N GLY A 259 27.53 2.11 -4.86
CA GLY A 259 26.37 1.25 -4.86
C GLY A 259 26.28 0.40 -3.59
N GLU A 260 25.04 0.07 -3.23
CA GLU A 260 24.71 -0.92 -2.18
C GLU A 260 24.10 -2.16 -2.85
N SER A 261 23.82 -3.20 -2.06
CA SER A 261 23.14 -4.40 -2.57
C SER A 261 21.81 -4.07 -3.26
N GLY A 262 20.95 -3.31 -2.59
CA GLY A 262 19.70 -2.80 -3.16
C GLY A 262 19.87 -1.41 -3.78
N PHE A 263 18.80 -0.91 -4.37
CA PHE A 263 18.72 0.50 -4.76
C PHE A 263 18.83 1.38 -3.53
N SER A 264 19.61 2.45 -3.61
CA SER A 264 19.85 3.36 -2.50
C SER A 264 19.60 4.82 -2.89
N ALA A 265 18.96 5.58 -2.00
CA ALA A 265 18.64 6.98 -2.22
C ALA A 265 19.70 7.89 -1.57
N LYS A 266 20.07 8.97 -2.26
CA LYS A 266 20.91 10.05 -1.74
C LYS A 266 20.41 11.38 -2.33
N GLY A 267 19.88 12.23 -1.47
CA GLY A 267 19.20 13.44 -1.95
C GLY A 267 18.05 13.10 -2.88
N ASN A 268 17.97 13.73 -4.04
CA ASN A 268 16.94 13.48 -5.04
C ASN A 268 17.38 12.49 -6.14
N SER A 269 18.29 11.57 -5.83
CA SER A 269 18.75 10.55 -6.77
C SER A 269 18.72 9.16 -6.15
N ILE A 270 18.59 8.15 -7.00
CA ILE A 270 18.62 6.73 -6.63
C ILE A 270 19.73 6.06 -7.41
N ARG A 271 20.66 5.44 -6.69
CA ARG A 271 21.72 4.59 -7.26
C ARG A 271 21.17 3.21 -7.55
N TYR A 272 21.46 2.67 -8.72
CA TYR A 272 21.08 1.32 -9.11
C TYR A 272 21.72 0.28 -8.20
N GLY A 273 20.94 -0.68 -7.70
CA GLY A 273 21.42 -1.74 -6.81
C GLY A 273 22.37 -2.69 -7.51
N LEU A 274 23.47 -3.02 -6.86
CA LEU A 274 24.46 -3.96 -7.44
C LEU A 274 23.91 -5.37 -7.63
N THR A 275 22.99 -5.81 -6.78
CA THR A 275 22.34 -7.14 -6.92
C THR A 275 21.41 -7.21 -8.14
N ALA A 276 20.96 -6.09 -8.67
CA ALA A 276 20.19 -6.06 -9.91
C ALA A 276 21.04 -6.35 -11.16
N ILE A 277 22.38 -6.41 -11.04
CA ILE A 277 23.27 -6.85 -12.11
C ILE A 277 23.17 -8.36 -12.25
N LYS A 278 22.84 -8.81 -13.45
CA LYS A 278 22.63 -10.25 -13.74
C LYS A 278 23.87 -11.10 -13.44
N ASN A 279 23.63 -12.33 -12.99
CA ASN A 279 24.64 -13.36 -12.75
C ASN A 279 25.66 -13.03 -11.64
N VAL A 280 25.31 -12.15 -10.70
CA VAL A 280 26.08 -11.93 -9.48
C VAL A 280 25.19 -12.22 -8.29
N GLY A 281 25.58 -13.15 -7.44
CA GLY A 281 24.79 -13.53 -6.27
C GLY A 281 24.80 -12.45 -5.19
N LYS A 282 23.69 -12.33 -4.46
CA LYS A 282 23.54 -11.35 -3.38
C LYS A 282 24.65 -11.44 -2.33
N ASN A 283 25.02 -12.65 -1.92
CA ASN A 283 26.07 -12.86 -0.92
C ASN A 283 27.45 -12.31 -1.38
N ILE A 284 27.75 -12.43 -2.68
CA ILE A 284 28.98 -11.87 -3.26
C ILE A 284 28.92 -10.35 -3.20
N ILE A 285 27.78 -9.76 -3.58
CA ILE A 285 27.60 -8.30 -3.51
C ILE A 285 27.72 -7.79 -2.08
N ASP A 286 27.06 -8.46 -1.11
CA ASP A 286 27.13 -8.08 0.30
C ASP A 286 28.60 -8.11 0.78
N GLY A 287 29.37 -9.14 0.40
CA GLY A 287 30.80 -9.24 0.71
C GLY A 287 31.63 -8.11 0.06
N ILE A 288 31.36 -7.74 -1.18
CA ILE A 288 32.02 -6.64 -1.88
C ILE A 288 31.74 -5.29 -1.17
N VAL A 289 30.51 -5.06 -0.76
CA VAL A 289 30.10 -3.84 -0.04
C VAL A 289 30.78 -3.79 1.33
N GLU A 290 30.78 -4.90 2.07
CA GLU A 290 31.42 -5.01 3.38
C GLU A 290 32.94 -4.80 3.30
N GLU A 291 33.60 -5.38 2.32
CA GLU A 291 35.03 -5.20 2.06
C GLU A 291 35.37 -3.72 1.79
N ARG A 292 34.56 -3.07 0.95
CA ARG A 292 34.69 -1.63 0.68
C ARG A 292 34.48 -0.77 1.93
N GLU A 293 33.51 -1.09 2.76
CA GLU A 293 33.23 -0.34 3.99
C GLU A 293 34.38 -0.47 5.02
N LYS A 294 35.03 -1.63 5.08
CA LYS A 294 36.14 -1.88 6.01
C LYS A 294 37.47 -1.27 5.54
N HIS A 295 37.76 -1.34 4.26
CA HIS A 295 39.09 -1.04 3.71
C HIS A 295 39.12 0.14 2.73
N GLY A 296 37.97 0.83 2.56
CA GLY A 296 37.86 1.99 1.67
C GLY A 296 37.54 1.64 0.22
N LYS A 297 37.38 2.67 -0.59
CA LYS A 297 37.01 2.56 -2.01
C LYS A 297 38.02 1.74 -2.79
N TYR A 298 37.54 1.02 -3.80
CA TYR A 298 38.40 0.36 -4.79
C TYR A 298 39.04 1.42 -5.69
N THR A 299 40.37 1.33 -5.90
CA THR A 299 41.12 2.32 -6.67
C THR A 299 41.12 2.04 -8.15
N ASP A 300 41.19 0.77 -8.51
CA ASP A 300 41.21 0.28 -9.90
C ASP A 300 40.70 -1.18 -9.99
N LEU A 301 40.72 -1.76 -11.17
CA LEU A 301 40.23 -3.11 -11.44
C LEU A 301 41.09 -4.18 -10.74
N GLU A 302 42.41 -3.98 -10.65
CA GLU A 302 43.34 -4.94 -10.02
C GLU A 302 43.15 -4.97 -8.51
N ASP A 303 43.05 -3.80 -7.87
CA ASP A 303 42.71 -3.67 -6.45
C ASP A 303 41.36 -4.36 -6.14
N PHE A 304 40.33 -4.12 -6.98
CA PHE A 304 39.05 -4.81 -6.82
C PHE A 304 39.20 -6.34 -6.89
N ILE A 305 39.84 -6.87 -7.92
CA ILE A 305 39.99 -8.32 -8.13
C ILE A 305 40.78 -8.95 -6.97
N THR A 306 41.87 -8.30 -6.55
CA THR A 306 42.72 -8.77 -5.45
C THR A 306 41.95 -8.85 -4.15
N ARG A 307 41.29 -7.78 -3.77
CA ARG A 307 40.54 -7.68 -2.51
C ARG A 307 39.32 -8.58 -2.45
N THR A 308 38.74 -8.91 -3.59
CA THR A 308 37.53 -9.75 -3.68
C THR A 308 37.80 -11.22 -4.07
N ALA A 309 39.07 -11.61 -4.21
CA ALA A 309 39.47 -12.96 -4.62
C ALA A 309 38.82 -14.08 -3.77
N ASN A 310 38.77 -13.89 -2.45
CA ASN A 310 38.17 -14.84 -1.50
C ASN A 310 36.66 -14.76 -1.35
N LEU A 311 35.99 -13.83 -2.04
CA LEU A 311 34.53 -13.63 -1.96
C LEU A 311 33.75 -14.42 -3.01
N GLY A 312 34.46 -15.22 -3.85
CA GLY A 312 33.82 -15.97 -4.91
C GLY A 312 33.46 -15.14 -6.15
N VAL A 313 34.08 -13.98 -6.31
CA VAL A 313 33.94 -13.14 -7.52
C VAL A 313 34.63 -13.84 -8.68
N ASN A 314 33.86 -14.34 -9.62
CA ASN A 314 34.38 -15.10 -10.78
C ASN A 314 34.43 -14.25 -12.05
N LYS A 315 35.03 -14.78 -13.08
CA LYS A 315 35.17 -14.17 -14.41
C LYS A 315 33.85 -13.60 -14.94
N ARG A 316 32.75 -14.34 -14.79
CA ARG A 316 31.43 -13.93 -15.28
C ARG A 316 30.88 -12.73 -14.50
N ALA A 317 31.11 -12.67 -13.19
CA ALA A 317 30.72 -11.54 -12.36
C ALA A 317 31.47 -10.27 -12.77
N ILE A 318 32.78 -10.32 -12.93
CA ILE A 318 33.63 -9.21 -13.38
C ILE A 318 33.16 -8.69 -14.74
N GLU A 319 32.95 -9.59 -15.69
CA GLU A 319 32.45 -9.23 -17.02
C GLU A 319 31.13 -8.50 -16.96
N ASN A 320 30.19 -8.95 -16.13
CA ASN A 320 28.89 -8.31 -15.97
C ASN A 320 28.99 -6.94 -15.27
N PHE A 321 29.88 -6.78 -14.29
CA PHE A 321 30.14 -5.47 -13.70
C PHE A 321 30.70 -4.48 -14.73
N ILE A 322 31.64 -4.90 -15.57
CA ILE A 322 32.18 -4.04 -16.64
C ILE A 322 31.06 -3.66 -17.62
N LYS A 323 30.28 -4.63 -18.09
CA LYS A 323 29.17 -4.39 -19.05
C LYS A 323 28.07 -3.49 -18.49
N ALA A 324 27.75 -3.66 -17.20
CA ALA A 324 26.77 -2.83 -16.52
C ALA A 324 27.27 -1.42 -16.21
N GLY A 325 28.57 -1.15 -16.32
CA GLY A 325 29.18 0.13 -15.99
C GLY A 325 29.47 0.33 -14.50
N ALA A 326 29.45 -0.74 -13.71
CA ALA A 326 29.71 -0.64 -12.28
C ALA A 326 31.14 -0.17 -11.94
N PHE A 327 32.05 -0.27 -12.88
CA PHE A 327 33.44 0.19 -12.76
C PHE A 327 33.73 1.52 -13.49
N ASP A 328 32.73 2.22 -14.00
CA ASP A 328 32.95 3.46 -14.75
C ASP A 328 33.57 4.59 -13.92
N SER A 329 33.50 4.50 -12.59
CA SER A 329 34.20 5.40 -11.65
C SER A 329 35.69 5.07 -11.47
N LEU A 330 36.16 3.94 -11.97
CA LEU A 330 37.58 3.57 -11.94
C LEU A 330 38.32 4.18 -13.15
N ASN A 331 39.63 4.34 -13.01
CA ASN A 331 40.48 5.05 -13.99
C ASN A 331 40.75 4.30 -15.32
N ALA A 332 39.77 3.52 -15.81
CA ALA A 332 39.90 2.80 -17.08
C ALA A 332 38.56 2.73 -17.82
N THR A 333 38.60 2.68 -19.14
CA THR A 333 37.40 2.48 -19.94
C THR A 333 36.93 1.03 -19.88
N ARG A 334 35.62 0.78 -20.09
CA ARG A 334 35.06 -0.58 -20.16
C ARG A 334 35.80 -1.47 -21.17
N LYS A 335 36.22 -0.89 -22.33
CA LYS A 335 36.99 -1.60 -23.33
C LYS A 335 38.35 -2.06 -22.81
N GLN A 336 39.07 -1.16 -22.14
CA GLN A 336 40.37 -1.49 -21.53
C GLN A 336 40.21 -2.60 -20.48
N MET A 337 39.23 -2.47 -19.59
CA MET A 337 38.96 -3.49 -18.56
C MET A 337 38.60 -4.86 -19.18
N MET A 338 37.77 -4.87 -20.24
CA MET A 338 37.44 -6.11 -20.96
C MET A 338 38.64 -6.78 -21.61
N MET A 339 39.69 -6.05 -21.96
CA MET A 339 40.92 -6.63 -22.57
C MET A 339 41.82 -7.29 -21.52
N VAL A 340 41.83 -6.81 -20.28
CA VAL A 340 42.84 -7.19 -19.27
C VAL A 340 42.31 -8.01 -18.10
N TYR A 341 41.00 -7.98 -17.81
CA TYR A 341 40.45 -8.56 -16.58
C TYR A 341 40.73 -10.04 -16.39
N ILE A 342 40.81 -10.80 -17.48
CA ILE A 342 41.13 -12.23 -17.43
C ILE A 342 42.58 -12.45 -16.97
N GLN A 343 43.50 -11.66 -17.51
CA GLN A 343 44.91 -11.77 -17.16
C GLN A 343 45.15 -11.40 -15.69
N ILE A 344 44.50 -10.34 -15.22
CA ILE A 344 44.56 -9.92 -13.82
C ILE A 344 44.00 -11.02 -12.91
N LEU A 345 42.81 -11.56 -13.23
CA LEU A 345 42.18 -12.61 -12.43
C LEU A 345 43.06 -13.89 -12.37
N ASP A 346 43.63 -14.31 -13.51
CA ASP A 346 44.52 -15.49 -13.59
C ASP A 346 45.85 -15.24 -12.82
N GLY A 347 46.34 -14.00 -12.78
CA GLY A 347 47.48 -13.58 -11.96
C GLY A 347 47.20 -13.73 -10.48
N VAL A 348 46.14 -13.09 -9.99
CA VAL A 348 45.72 -13.14 -8.58
C VAL A 348 45.45 -14.57 -8.10
N ASN A 349 44.81 -15.42 -8.94
CA ASN A 349 44.54 -16.81 -8.59
C ASN A 349 45.80 -17.71 -8.53
N LYS A 350 46.92 -17.32 -9.11
CA LYS A 350 48.20 -18.02 -9.00
C LYS A 350 49.01 -17.65 -7.77
N GLU A 351 48.76 -16.47 -7.24
CA GLU A 351 49.43 -15.93 -6.04
C GLU A 351 48.74 -16.37 -4.75
N ASN A 352 47.48 -16.73 -4.79
CA ASN A 352 46.71 -17.32 -3.71
C ASN A 352 46.71 -18.87 -3.79
#